data_9d5af2afec5ca70cfbf6dbc6b9eebe9f
#
_entry.id   9d5af2afec5ca70cfbf6dbc6b9eebe9f
#
_cell.length_a   1.000
_cell.length_b   1.000
_cell.length_c   1.000
_cell.angle_alpha   90.00
_cell.angle_beta   90.00
_cell.angle_gamma   90.00
#
_symmetry.space_group_name_H-M   'P 1'
#
loop_
_entity.id
_entity.type
_entity.pdbx_description
1 polymer ?
#
loop_
_entity_poly.entity_id
_entity_poly.type
_entity_poly.pdbx_seq_one_letter_code
_entity_poly.pdbx_strand_id
1 'polypeptide(L)'
;YLFYPKPVLNVGLIRGTTVDTHGNLTFEEESINSEALSLAMAVKQCGGIVIAQAKYKAAAGTIHPRTVHVPGIFIDYVVINEDIHTHQQNEASAYNPAMAGNIKADLAEFPKLPLTEAKVIARRAAMELKKGTSINLGIGIPQNIASVVNEEKCGKYVTLTSESGTVGGVAITGKAFGNCWNPECFLDEDVQFTWYCGGGLGAAFLGLAETDERGNVNVSKFGPRFNG
;
A
#
# COMPACT_ATOMS: atom_id res chain seq x y z
N TYR A 1 -27.20 -0.55 -9.13
CA TYR A 1 -25.92 0.05 -9.49
C TYR A 1 -25.69 1.27 -8.62
N LEU A 2 -24.45 1.45 -8.09
CA LEU A 2 -24.02 2.69 -7.47
C LEU A 2 -23.41 3.57 -8.58
N PHE A 3 -23.82 4.83 -8.61
CA PHE A 3 -23.27 5.84 -9.51
C PHE A 3 -22.44 6.83 -8.71
N TYR A 4 -21.17 6.95 -9.08
CA TYR A 4 -20.26 7.95 -8.50
C TYR A 4 -20.11 9.11 -9.47
N PRO A 5 -20.63 10.31 -9.16
CA PRO A 5 -20.40 11.48 -9.99
C PRO A 5 -18.91 11.77 -10.11
N LYS A 6 -18.46 12.15 -11.31
CA LYS A 6 -17.06 12.53 -11.52
C LYS A 6 -16.68 13.72 -10.62
N PRO A 7 -15.68 13.59 -9.73
CA PRO A 7 -15.17 14.73 -8.99
C PRO A 7 -14.43 15.70 -9.93
N VAL A 8 -14.36 16.98 -9.58
CA VAL A 8 -13.50 17.95 -10.26
C VAL A 8 -12.17 17.98 -9.51
N LEU A 9 -11.11 17.53 -10.17
CA LEU A 9 -9.76 17.49 -9.61
C LEU A 9 -8.91 18.60 -10.26
N ASN A 10 -8.48 19.55 -9.48
CA ASN A 10 -7.71 20.71 -9.97
C ASN A 10 -6.21 20.48 -9.91
N VAL A 11 -5.72 19.81 -8.86
CA VAL A 11 -4.30 19.53 -8.65
C VAL A 11 -4.15 18.10 -8.13
N GLY A 12 -3.22 17.34 -8.71
CA GLY A 12 -2.75 16.05 -8.22
C GLY A 12 -1.32 16.18 -7.74
N LEU A 13 -1.05 15.64 -6.56
CA LEU A 13 0.30 15.54 -6.01
C LEU A 13 0.67 14.06 -5.98
N ILE A 14 1.73 13.70 -6.68
CA ILE A 14 2.25 12.34 -6.70
C ILE A 14 3.72 12.33 -6.33
N ARG A 15 4.24 11.18 -5.92
CA ARG A 15 5.63 11.00 -5.58
C ARG A 15 6.16 9.72 -6.21
N GLY A 16 7.44 9.74 -6.56
CA GLY A 16 8.19 8.58 -7.03
C GLY A 16 9.68 8.77 -6.78
N THR A 17 10.49 7.87 -7.30
CA THR A 17 11.92 7.82 -7.01
C THR A 17 12.74 8.61 -8.01
N THR A 18 12.72 8.23 -9.29
CA THR A 18 13.52 8.86 -10.36
C THR A 18 12.60 9.43 -11.41
N VAL A 19 12.94 10.63 -11.90
CA VAL A 19 12.24 11.26 -13.02
C VAL A 19 13.22 11.63 -14.11
N ASP A 20 12.91 11.36 -15.38
CA ASP A 20 13.71 11.85 -16.50
C ASP A 20 13.28 13.26 -16.95
N THR A 21 14.05 13.85 -17.86
CA THR A 21 13.75 15.20 -18.40
C THR A 21 12.52 15.25 -19.30
N HIS A 22 11.91 14.12 -19.64
CA HIS A 22 10.58 14.03 -20.28
C HIS A 22 9.44 13.88 -19.27
N GLY A 23 9.75 13.83 -17.96
CA GLY A 23 8.75 13.67 -16.90
C GLY A 23 8.37 12.22 -16.60
N ASN A 24 9.01 11.22 -17.21
CA ASN A 24 8.74 9.82 -16.91
C ASN A 24 9.21 9.47 -15.50
N LEU A 25 8.30 9.01 -14.63
CA LEU A 25 8.52 8.78 -13.21
C LEU A 25 8.57 7.29 -12.91
N THR A 26 9.53 6.89 -12.10
CA THR A 26 9.73 5.51 -11.63
C THR A 26 9.58 5.39 -10.12
N PHE A 27 9.44 4.16 -9.61
CA PHE A 27 9.09 3.88 -8.20
C PHE A 27 10.05 2.89 -7.53
N GLU A 28 11.29 2.78 -8.00
CA GLU A 28 12.25 1.74 -7.56
C GLU A 28 12.65 1.78 -6.09
N GLU A 29 12.46 2.90 -5.39
CA GLU A 29 12.68 3.01 -3.93
C GLU A 29 11.38 3.22 -3.16
N GLU A 30 10.25 3.35 -3.83
CA GLU A 30 8.96 3.42 -3.16
C GLU A 30 8.57 2.05 -2.61
N SER A 31 7.88 2.03 -1.50
CA SER A 31 7.44 0.81 -0.83
C SER A 31 5.99 0.45 -1.12
N ILE A 32 5.30 1.32 -1.84
CA ILE A 32 3.92 1.15 -2.35
C ILE A 32 3.76 1.99 -3.62
N ASN A 33 2.85 1.58 -4.50
CA ASN A 33 2.49 2.37 -5.67
C ASN A 33 1.35 3.36 -5.38
N SER A 34 0.50 3.04 -4.41
CA SER A 34 -0.79 3.72 -4.20
C SER A 34 -1.58 3.78 -5.51
N GLU A 35 -2.30 4.86 -5.75
CA GLU A 35 -3.08 5.13 -6.97
C GLU A 35 -2.43 6.23 -7.84
N ALA A 36 -1.11 6.36 -7.80
CA ALA A 36 -0.41 7.49 -8.43
C ALA A 36 -0.70 7.65 -9.93
N LEU A 37 -0.76 6.54 -10.68
CA LEU A 37 -1.05 6.57 -12.11
C LEU A 37 -2.51 6.98 -12.37
N SER A 38 -3.47 6.32 -11.72
CA SER A 38 -4.89 6.61 -11.91
C SER A 38 -5.26 8.01 -11.42
N LEU A 39 -4.65 8.49 -10.32
CA LEU A 39 -4.80 9.88 -9.86
C LEU A 39 -4.31 10.88 -10.91
N ALA A 40 -3.10 10.69 -11.45
CA ALA A 40 -2.54 11.56 -12.48
C ALA A 40 -3.45 11.62 -13.70
N MET A 41 -3.92 10.47 -14.18
CA MET A 41 -4.87 10.38 -15.30
C MET A 41 -6.18 11.10 -15.01
N ALA A 42 -6.78 10.89 -13.83
CA ALA A 42 -8.04 11.52 -13.44
C ALA A 42 -7.92 13.04 -13.36
N VAL A 43 -6.83 13.57 -12.80
CA VAL A 43 -6.55 15.02 -12.75
C VAL A 43 -6.41 15.59 -14.15
N LYS A 44 -5.65 14.94 -15.05
CA LYS A 44 -5.51 15.40 -16.43
C LYS A 44 -6.83 15.38 -17.20
N GLN A 45 -7.68 14.38 -16.99
CA GLN A 45 -9.03 14.31 -17.59
C GLN A 45 -9.96 15.42 -17.06
N CYS A 46 -9.68 15.98 -15.89
CA CYS A 46 -10.38 17.16 -15.36
C CYS A 46 -9.83 18.49 -15.86
N GLY A 47 -8.71 18.49 -16.63
CA GLY A 47 -8.00 19.70 -17.03
C GLY A 47 -7.14 20.28 -15.90
N GLY A 48 -6.85 19.50 -14.88
CA GLY A 48 -6.04 19.87 -13.73
C GLY A 48 -4.54 19.74 -13.98
N ILE A 49 -3.77 20.05 -12.95
CA ILE A 49 -2.30 20.08 -12.94
C ILE A 49 -1.77 18.94 -12.08
N VAL A 50 -0.81 18.17 -12.59
CA VAL A 50 -0.11 17.12 -11.84
C VAL A 50 1.30 17.58 -11.50
N ILE A 51 1.62 17.56 -10.22
CA ILE A 51 2.95 17.88 -9.68
C ILE A 51 3.55 16.61 -9.10
N ALA A 52 4.70 16.18 -9.63
CA ALA A 52 5.42 15.01 -9.16
C ALA A 52 6.63 15.43 -8.32
N GLN A 53 6.77 14.84 -7.13
CA GLN A 53 8.02 14.89 -6.37
C GLN A 53 8.85 13.68 -6.72
N ALA A 54 10.14 13.89 -7.01
CA ALA A 54 11.10 12.82 -7.24
C ALA A 54 12.39 13.07 -6.44
N LYS A 55 13.10 11.99 -6.13
CA LYS A 55 14.36 12.01 -5.40
C LYS A 55 15.54 12.22 -6.36
N TYR A 56 15.51 11.57 -7.51
CA TYR A 56 16.59 11.59 -8.48
C TYR A 56 16.12 12.12 -9.83
N LYS A 57 17.07 12.74 -10.56
CA LYS A 57 16.87 13.19 -11.93
C LYS A 57 17.71 12.37 -12.90
N ALA A 58 17.11 11.89 -13.97
CA ALA A 58 17.76 11.17 -15.04
C ALA A 58 17.71 11.96 -16.37
N ALA A 59 18.58 11.62 -17.32
CA ALA A 59 18.51 12.14 -18.67
C ALA A 59 17.35 11.46 -19.44
N ALA A 60 16.80 12.16 -20.44
CA ALA A 60 15.78 11.60 -21.30
C ALA A 60 16.26 10.30 -21.99
N GLY A 61 15.37 9.31 -22.02
CA GLY A 61 15.63 8.03 -22.70
C GLY A 61 16.59 7.08 -21.96
N THR A 62 17.00 7.40 -20.73
CA THR A 62 17.85 6.51 -19.91
C THR A 62 17.05 5.58 -19.00
N ILE A 63 15.80 5.91 -18.74
CA ILE A 63 14.88 5.05 -17.96
C ILE A 63 14.37 3.94 -18.89
N HIS A 64 14.45 2.69 -18.40
CA HIS A 64 13.90 1.57 -19.15
C HIS A 64 12.35 1.70 -19.20
N PRO A 65 11.70 1.61 -20.38
CA PRO A 65 10.28 1.93 -20.53
C PRO A 65 9.34 1.05 -19.68
N ARG A 66 9.76 -0.15 -19.31
CA ARG A 66 8.96 -1.03 -18.43
C ARG A 66 9.01 -0.63 -16.95
N THR A 67 9.94 0.24 -16.55
CA THR A 67 10.05 0.74 -15.18
C THR A 67 9.39 2.10 -14.98
N VAL A 68 8.96 2.74 -16.06
CA VAL A 68 8.14 3.96 -15.97
C VAL A 68 6.78 3.60 -15.38
N HIS A 69 6.51 4.13 -14.21
CA HIS A 69 5.23 3.91 -13.52
C HIS A 69 4.20 4.98 -13.91
N VAL A 70 4.60 6.25 -13.91
CA VAL A 70 3.75 7.34 -14.38
C VAL A 70 4.41 8.00 -15.59
N PRO A 71 3.81 7.90 -16.81
CA PRO A 71 4.32 8.54 -18.00
C PRO A 71 4.33 10.07 -17.90
N GLY A 72 5.38 10.70 -18.45
CA GLY A 72 5.55 12.15 -18.42
C GLY A 72 4.41 12.96 -19.04
N ILE A 73 3.63 12.36 -19.94
CA ILE A 73 2.45 13.03 -20.54
C ILE A 73 1.37 13.40 -19.51
N PHE A 74 1.41 12.80 -18.32
CA PHE A 74 0.48 13.09 -17.23
C PHE A 74 1.06 14.06 -16.19
N ILE A 75 2.33 14.44 -16.29
CA ILE A 75 3.03 15.26 -15.30
C ILE A 75 3.31 16.64 -15.89
N ASP A 76 2.85 17.69 -15.21
CA ASP A 76 3.06 19.08 -15.66
C ASP A 76 4.29 19.71 -15.00
N TYR A 77 4.54 19.39 -13.73
CA TYR A 77 5.66 19.93 -12.95
C TYR A 77 6.35 18.86 -12.14
N VAL A 78 7.67 19.02 -12.01
CA VAL A 78 8.52 18.12 -11.22
C VAL A 78 9.27 18.91 -10.15
N VAL A 79 9.24 18.42 -8.92
CA VAL A 79 10.05 18.90 -7.81
C VAL A 79 11.08 17.83 -7.48
N ILE A 80 12.36 18.16 -7.60
CA ILE A 80 13.45 17.27 -7.18
C ILE A 80 13.75 17.55 -5.69
N ASN A 81 13.65 16.54 -4.87
CA ASN A 81 13.97 16.61 -3.46
C ASN A 81 15.01 15.55 -3.10
N GLU A 82 16.26 15.98 -2.99
CA GLU A 82 17.41 15.12 -2.68
C GLU A 82 17.59 14.93 -1.16
N ASP A 83 16.86 15.70 -0.33
CA ASP A 83 16.94 15.58 1.12
C ASP A 83 16.17 14.35 1.60
N ILE A 84 16.90 13.32 2.01
CA ILE A 84 16.34 12.06 2.51
C ILE A 84 15.43 12.25 3.75
N HIS A 85 15.63 13.31 4.52
CA HIS A 85 14.81 13.60 5.70
C HIS A 85 13.42 14.14 5.34
N THR A 86 13.27 14.69 4.15
CA THR A 86 12.01 15.22 3.62
C THR A 86 11.45 14.40 2.46
N HIS A 87 12.21 13.41 1.96
CA HIS A 87 11.77 12.43 0.98
C HIS A 87 11.89 11.02 1.58
N GLN A 88 11.15 10.79 2.66
CA GLN A 88 11.14 9.50 3.33
C GLN A 88 10.27 8.50 2.55
N GLN A 89 10.71 7.24 2.52
CA GLN A 89 9.94 6.15 1.92
C GLN A 89 8.58 5.95 2.61
N ASN A 90 8.57 6.06 3.94
CA ASN A 90 7.37 6.03 4.77
C ASN A 90 7.60 6.78 6.08
N GLU A 91 6.58 6.91 6.93
CA GLU A 91 6.68 7.65 8.20
C GLU A 91 7.69 7.04 9.19
N ALA A 92 8.00 5.76 9.07
CA ALA A 92 8.91 5.07 10.00
C ALA A 92 10.36 5.06 9.53
N SER A 93 10.64 5.23 8.24
CA SER A 93 11.99 5.08 7.70
C SER A 93 12.23 5.97 6.48
N ALA A 94 13.45 6.50 6.39
CA ALA A 94 13.90 7.22 5.22
C ALA A 94 13.98 6.30 3.98
N TYR A 95 14.56 5.12 4.16
CA TYR A 95 14.62 4.08 3.13
C TYR A 95 14.89 2.71 3.75
N ASN A 96 14.15 1.72 3.30
CA ASN A 96 14.39 0.32 3.61
C ASN A 96 14.27 -0.51 2.31
N PRO A 97 15.38 -1.03 1.78
CA PRO A 97 15.38 -1.74 0.50
C PRO A 97 14.57 -3.05 0.51
N ALA A 98 14.32 -3.64 1.68
CA ALA A 98 13.46 -4.81 1.81
C ALA A 98 11.98 -4.48 1.62
N MET A 99 11.58 -3.22 1.89
CA MET A 99 10.22 -2.73 1.63
C MET A 99 10.01 -2.36 0.16
N ALA A 100 11.06 -1.89 -0.53
CA ALA A 100 11.04 -1.61 -1.96
C ALA A 100 11.22 -2.88 -2.83
N GLY A 101 11.46 -4.05 -2.21
CA GLY A 101 11.73 -5.29 -2.94
C GLY A 101 13.13 -5.41 -3.53
N ASN A 102 14.01 -4.42 -3.29
CA ASN A 102 15.37 -4.35 -3.84
C ASN A 102 16.32 -5.38 -3.22
N ILE A 103 16.03 -5.83 -2.01
CA ILE A 103 16.71 -6.95 -1.35
C ILE A 103 15.68 -7.85 -0.67
N LYS A 104 16.10 -9.04 -0.30
CA LYS A 104 15.34 -9.91 0.61
C LYS A 104 15.99 -9.88 2.00
N ALA A 105 15.24 -9.36 2.98
CA ALA A 105 15.64 -9.40 4.37
C ALA A 105 15.40 -10.80 4.98
N ASP A 106 16.19 -11.17 5.98
CA ASP A 106 15.91 -12.38 6.75
C ASP A 106 14.67 -12.17 7.63
N LEU A 107 13.63 -12.90 7.34
CA LEU A 107 12.37 -12.82 8.10
C LEU A 107 12.50 -13.38 9.54
N ALA A 108 13.59 -14.08 9.87
CA ALA A 108 13.89 -14.46 11.25
C ALA A 108 14.20 -13.22 12.14
N GLU A 109 14.69 -12.14 11.52
CA GLU A 109 14.97 -10.86 12.17
C GLU A 109 13.71 -9.97 12.30
N PHE A 110 12.58 -10.34 11.66
CA PHE A 110 11.36 -9.58 11.77
C PHE A 110 10.89 -9.54 13.23
N PRO A 111 10.53 -8.37 13.76
CA PRO A 111 10.19 -8.20 15.18
C PRO A 111 9.05 -9.14 15.61
N LYS A 112 9.29 -9.90 16.69
CA LYS A 112 8.26 -10.75 17.28
C LYS A 112 7.30 -9.91 18.10
N LEU A 113 6.02 -10.21 18.01
CA LEU A 113 5.01 -9.56 18.83
C LEU A 113 5.14 -9.98 20.30
N PRO A 114 5.10 -9.03 21.25
CA PRO A 114 4.97 -9.37 22.65
C PRO A 114 3.64 -10.09 22.92
N LEU A 115 3.61 -10.94 23.95
CA LEU A 115 2.38 -11.63 24.34
C LEU A 115 1.45 -10.64 25.04
N THR A 116 0.49 -10.13 24.28
CA THR A 116 -0.54 -9.19 24.71
C THR A 116 -1.90 -9.69 24.21
N GLU A 117 -2.99 -9.03 24.62
CA GLU A 117 -4.33 -9.31 24.10
C GLU A 117 -4.37 -9.23 22.57
N ALA A 118 -3.70 -8.22 21.99
CA ALA A 118 -3.63 -8.06 20.54
C ALA A 118 -2.98 -9.27 19.84
N LYS A 119 -1.93 -9.86 20.42
CA LYS A 119 -1.33 -11.08 19.89
C LYS A 119 -2.27 -12.29 20.04
N VAL A 120 -2.99 -12.40 21.15
CA VAL A 120 -3.97 -13.49 21.36
C VAL A 120 -5.07 -13.40 20.31
N ILE A 121 -5.62 -12.21 20.07
CA ILE A 121 -6.63 -11.95 19.03
C ILE A 121 -6.07 -12.32 17.65
N ALA A 122 -4.86 -11.87 17.32
CA ALA A 122 -4.22 -12.18 16.03
C ALA A 122 -3.98 -13.69 15.84
N ARG A 123 -3.56 -14.41 16.88
CA ARG A 123 -3.40 -15.87 16.83
C ARG A 123 -4.74 -16.59 16.63
N ARG A 124 -5.79 -16.14 17.33
CA ARG A 124 -7.13 -16.71 17.12
C ARG A 124 -7.62 -16.45 15.70
N ALA A 125 -7.45 -15.23 15.19
CA ALA A 125 -7.81 -14.87 13.82
C ALA A 125 -7.00 -15.67 12.77
N ALA A 126 -5.70 -15.88 13.00
CA ALA A 126 -4.86 -16.67 12.11
C ALA A 126 -5.34 -18.15 11.95
N MET A 127 -6.11 -18.68 12.89
CA MET A 127 -6.70 -20.02 12.76
C MET A 127 -7.82 -20.09 11.70
N GLU A 128 -8.34 -18.95 11.25
CA GLU A 128 -9.34 -18.87 10.16
C GLU A 128 -8.70 -18.83 8.77
N LEU A 129 -7.37 -18.73 8.69
CA LEU A 129 -6.64 -18.69 7.41
C LEU A 129 -6.79 -20.03 6.67
N LYS A 130 -7.19 -19.95 5.41
CA LYS A 130 -7.34 -21.11 4.55
C LYS A 130 -6.19 -21.20 3.57
N LYS A 131 -5.61 -22.40 3.43
CA LYS A 131 -4.52 -22.65 2.48
C LYS A 131 -4.93 -22.28 1.06
N GLY A 132 -4.02 -21.58 0.36
CA GLY A 132 -4.19 -21.19 -1.04
C GLY A 132 -5.09 -19.99 -1.26
N THR A 133 -5.41 -19.24 -0.20
CA THR A 133 -6.23 -18.02 -0.33
C THR A 133 -5.39 -16.76 -0.18
N SER A 134 -5.89 -15.69 -0.77
CA SER A 134 -5.41 -14.31 -0.59
C SER A 134 -6.13 -13.66 0.59
N ILE A 135 -5.38 -12.93 1.38
CA ILE A 135 -5.86 -12.37 2.65
C ILE A 135 -5.55 -10.88 2.70
N ASN A 136 -6.56 -10.05 2.91
CA ASN A 136 -6.36 -8.65 3.22
C ASN A 136 -6.32 -8.41 4.74
N LEU A 137 -5.34 -7.62 5.18
CA LEU A 137 -5.15 -7.25 6.58
C LEU A 137 -5.33 -5.73 6.74
N GLY A 138 -6.40 -5.34 7.42
CA GLY A 138 -6.67 -3.93 7.71
C GLY A 138 -5.82 -3.36 8.85
N ILE A 139 -5.98 -2.08 9.10
CA ILE A 139 -5.22 -1.28 10.09
C ILE A 139 -5.42 -1.82 11.52
N GLY A 140 -4.37 -1.73 12.34
CA GLY A 140 -4.42 -2.00 13.77
C GLY A 140 -4.21 -3.47 14.12
N ILE A 141 -5.09 -4.06 14.94
CA ILE A 141 -4.94 -5.45 15.40
C ILE A 141 -4.87 -6.47 14.24
N PRO A 142 -5.65 -6.35 13.16
CA PRO A 142 -5.57 -7.29 12.03
C PRO A 142 -4.18 -7.44 11.43
N GLN A 143 -3.36 -6.39 11.38
CA GLN A 143 -1.98 -6.46 10.87
C GLN A 143 -1.10 -7.43 11.65
N ASN A 144 -1.36 -7.61 12.94
CA ASN A 144 -0.60 -8.52 13.79
C ASN A 144 -0.70 -9.97 13.31
N ILE A 145 -1.70 -10.30 12.49
CA ILE A 145 -1.82 -11.62 11.86
C ILE A 145 -0.59 -11.91 10.99
N ALA A 146 -0.05 -10.91 10.27
CA ALA A 146 1.15 -11.09 9.45
C ALA A 146 2.37 -11.50 10.31
N SER A 147 2.56 -10.86 11.45
CA SER A 147 3.62 -11.23 12.39
C SER A 147 3.43 -12.64 12.94
N VAL A 148 2.19 -13.01 13.30
CA VAL A 148 1.86 -14.38 13.76
C VAL A 148 2.16 -15.40 12.66
N VAL A 149 1.73 -15.13 11.43
CA VAL A 149 1.98 -16.00 10.26
C VAL A 149 3.46 -16.19 10.03
N ASN A 150 4.28 -15.15 10.21
CA ASN A 150 5.74 -15.23 10.12
C ASN A 150 6.34 -16.04 11.29
N GLU A 151 5.95 -15.76 12.52
CA GLU A 151 6.43 -16.46 13.72
C GLU A 151 6.13 -17.98 13.68
N GLU A 152 4.94 -18.35 13.21
CA GLU A 152 4.50 -19.75 13.08
C GLU A 152 4.94 -20.41 11.75
N LYS A 153 5.67 -19.68 10.90
CA LYS A 153 6.20 -20.15 9.61
C LYS A 153 5.13 -20.69 8.65
N CYS A 154 3.93 -20.14 8.71
CA CYS A 154 2.80 -20.54 7.85
C CYS A 154 2.57 -19.63 6.64
N GLY A 155 3.39 -18.61 6.40
CA GLY A 155 3.29 -17.70 5.25
C GLY A 155 3.27 -18.39 3.89
N LYS A 156 3.92 -19.55 3.76
CA LYS A 156 3.90 -20.34 2.52
C LYS A 156 2.52 -20.92 2.14
N TYR A 157 1.55 -20.85 3.02
CA TYR A 157 0.21 -21.42 2.78
C TYR A 157 -0.82 -20.39 2.35
N VAL A 158 -0.56 -19.11 2.54
CA VAL A 158 -1.47 -18.01 2.21
C VAL A 158 -0.71 -16.87 1.54
N THR A 159 -1.38 -16.07 0.73
CA THR A 159 -0.82 -14.83 0.20
C THR A 159 -1.41 -13.66 0.98
N LEU A 160 -0.57 -13.01 1.80
CA LEU A 160 -0.97 -11.79 2.49
C LEU A 160 -0.93 -10.61 1.52
N THR A 161 -1.89 -9.73 1.65
CA THR A 161 -1.94 -8.49 0.87
C THR A 161 -2.21 -7.31 1.79
N SER A 162 -1.76 -6.14 1.41
CA SER A 162 -2.10 -4.88 2.05
C SER A 162 -2.94 -4.04 1.10
N GLU A 163 -3.89 -3.28 1.64
CA GLU A 163 -4.77 -2.39 0.86
C GLU A 163 -4.00 -1.45 -0.07
N SER A 164 -2.80 -1.03 0.34
CA SER A 164 -1.91 -0.16 -0.44
C SER A 164 -1.27 -0.79 -1.70
N GLY A 165 -1.62 -2.03 -2.05
CA GLY A 165 -1.19 -2.69 -3.27
C GLY A 165 -0.03 -3.68 -3.09
N THR A 166 0.52 -3.86 -1.89
CA THR A 166 1.56 -4.86 -1.67
C THR A 166 0.99 -6.28 -1.63
N VAL A 167 1.62 -7.20 -2.32
CA VAL A 167 1.27 -8.63 -2.38
C VAL A 167 2.44 -9.45 -1.88
N GLY A 168 2.15 -10.41 -1.00
CA GLY A 168 3.18 -11.25 -0.37
C GLY A 168 3.96 -10.53 0.74
N GLY A 169 4.98 -11.20 1.25
CA GLY A 169 5.81 -10.67 2.33
C GLY A 169 5.12 -10.62 3.69
N VAL A 170 5.69 -9.84 4.60
CA VAL A 170 5.20 -9.68 5.97
C VAL A 170 4.83 -8.22 6.21
N ALA A 171 3.54 -7.96 6.40
CA ALA A 171 3.01 -6.62 6.64
C ALA A 171 3.56 -6.02 7.94
N ILE A 172 3.86 -4.72 7.91
CA ILE A 172 4.45 -3.97 9.01
C ILE A 172 3.34 -3.20 9.73
N THR A 173 3.44 -3.17 11.06
CA THR A 173 2.50 -2.47 11.92
C THR A 173 2.97 -1.05 12.27
N GLY A 174 2.07 -0.22 12.81
CA GLY A 174 2.39 1.13 13.29
C GLY A 174 2.64 2.14 12.17
N LYS A 175 3.70 2.95 12.30
CA LYS A 175 4.00 4.07 11.38
C LYS A 175 4.35 3.66 9.95
N ALA A 176 4.73 2.41 9.73
CA ALA A 176 4.97 1.85 8.41
C ALA A 176 3.79 1.02 7.89
N PHE A 177 2.59 1.30 8.37
CA PHE A 177 1.37 0.66 7.86
C PHE A 177 1.27 0.77 6.33
N GLY A 178 0.70 -0.27 5.70
CA GLY A 178 0.61 -0.35 4.24
C GLY A 178 1.84 -0.95 3.57
N ASN A 179 2.98 -0.98 4.27
CA ASN A 179 4.21 -1.55 3.75
C ASN A 179 4.42 -2.99 4.24
N CYS A 180 5.28 -3.73 3.55
CA CYS A 180 5.69 -5.07 3.99
C CYS A 180 7.18 -5.32 3.72
N TRP A 181 7.76 -6.23 4.49
CA TRP A 181 9.08 -6.78 4.17
C TRP A 181 8.93 -7.87 3.12
N ASN A 182 9.83 -7.86 2.16
CA ASN A 182 9.93 -8.88 1.11
C ASN A 182 8.65 -9.04 0.27
N PRO A 183 8.06 -7.96 -0.25
CA PRO A 183 6.93 -8.11 -1.16
C PRO A 183 7.29 -9.00 -2.35
N GLU A 184 6.31 -9.69 -2.89
CA GLU A 184 6.43 -10.45 -4.13
C GLU A 184 6.16 -9.57 -5.35
N CYS A 185 5.20 -8.66 -5.20
CA CYS A 185 4.93 -7.61 -6.20
C CYS A 185 4.21 -6.41 -5.59
N PHE A 186 4.15 -5.34 -6.39
CA PHE A 186 3.38 -4.14 -6.12
C PHE A 186 2.31 -3.99 -7.20
N LEU A 187 1.07 -3.82 -6.77
CA LEU A 187 -0.04 -3.42 -7.62
C LEU A 187 -0.39 -1.96 -7.31
N ASP A 188 -1.03 -1.30 -8.25
CA ASP A 188 -1.70 -0.06 -7.94
C ASP A 188 -2.94 -0.38 -7.08
N GLU A 189 -3.27 0.49 -6.14
CA GLU A 189 -4.33 0.22 -5.15
C GLU A 189 -5.69 -0.03 -5.82
N ASP A 190 -6.04 0.76 -6.82
CA ASP A 190 -7.28 0.60 -7.58
C ASP A 190 -7.34 -0.71 -8.38
N VAL A 191 -6.19 -1.19 -8.89
CA VAL A 191 -6.08 -2.50 -9.55
C VAL A 191 -6.30 -3.61 -8.53
N GLN A 192 -5.70 -3.52 -7.35
CA GLN A 192 -5.87 -4.51 -6.29
C GLN A 192 -7.31 -4.57 -5.79
N PHE A 193 -7.96 -3.42 -5.57
CA PHE A 193 -9.37 -3.38 -5.18
C PHE A 193 -10.30 -3.90 -6.29
N THR A 194 -9.98 -3.65 -7.56
CA THR A 194 -10.72 -4.24 -8.67
C THR A 194 -10.66 -5.77 -8.61
N TRP A 195 -9.49 -6.35 -8.30
CA TRP A 195 -9.33 -7.78 -8.12
C TRP A 195 -10.09 -8.30 -6.88
N TYR A 196 -10.04 -7.58 -5.75
CA TYR A 196 -10.80 -7.94 -4.54
C TYR A 196 -12.32 -7.97 -4.82
N CYS A 197 -12.85 -6.92 -5.42
CA CYS A 197 -14.28 -6.81 -5.78
C CYS A 197 -14.71 -7.86 -6.83
N GLY A 198 -13.78 -8.29 -7.66
CA GLY A 198 -13.99 -9.35 -8.66
C GLY A 198 -14.01 -10.77 -8.09
N GLY A 199 -13.85 -10.94 -6.77
CA GLY A 199 -13.87 -12.23 -6.08
C GLY A 199 -12.48 -12.84 -5.84
N GLY A 200 -11.41 -12.09 -6.04
CA GLY A 200 -10.04 -12.55 -5.81
C GLY A 200 -9.66 -12.64 -4.34
N LEU A 201 -10.40 -12.01 -3.44
CA LEU A 201 -10.14 -11.99 -2.01
C LEU A 201 -10.75 -13.21 -1.31
N GLY A 202 -9.91 -14.02 -0.66
CA GLY A 202 -10.35 -15.19 0.08
C GLY A 202 -10.86 -14.88 1.48
N ALA A 203 -10.25 -13.91 2.16
CA ALA A 203 -10.71 -13.38 3.45
C ALA A 203 -10.14 -11.99 3.70
N ALA A 204 -10.87 -11.19 4.49
CA ALA A 204 -10.41 -9.92 5.02
C ALA A 204 -10.51 -9.93 6.55
N PHE A 205 -9.51 -9.35 7.22
CA PHE A 205 -9.52 -9.12 8.65
C PHE A 205 -9.45 -7.62 8.87
N LEU A 206 -10.54 -7.06 9.38
CA LEU A 206 -10.72 -5.61 9.47
C LEU A 206 -11.02 -5.21 10.91
N GLY A 207 -10.55 -4.01 11.29
CA GLY A 207 -10.95 -3.37 12.53
C GLY A 207 -12.37 -2.82 12.44
N LEU A 208 -13.04 -2.78 13.58
CA LEU A 208 -14.35 -2.16 13.70
C LEU A 208 -14.46 -1.46 15.06
N ALA A 209 -15.38 -0.51 15.19
CA ALA A 209 -15.59 0.19 16.45
C ALA A 209 -16.77 -0.36 17.25
N GLU A 210 -17.81 -0.78 16.57
CA GLU A 210 -19.05 -1.26 17.20
C GLU A 210 -19.57 -2.49 16.45
N THR A 211 -20.13 -3.44 17.20
CA THR A 211 -20.88 -4.57 16.64
C THR A 211 -22.10 -4.85 17.51
N ASP A 212 -23.18 -5.28 16.89
CA ASP A 212 -24.37 -5.72 17.59
C ASP A 212 -24.42 -7.26 17.73
N GLU A 213 -25.42 -7.75 18.46
CA GLU A 213 -25.64 -9.19 18.68
C GLU A 213 -25.99 -9.98 17.40
N ARG A 214 -26.34 -9.29 16.32
CA ARG A 214 -26.67 -9.88 15.01
C ARG A 214 -25.49 -9.90 14.05
N GLY A 215 -24.33 -9.37 14.49
CA GLY A 215 -23.13 -9.30 13.67
C GLY A 215 -23.07 -8.10 12.71
N ASN A 216 -23.97 -7.12 12.86
CA ASN A 216 -23.81 -5.86 12.14
C ASN A 216 -22.63 -5.08 12.72
N VAL A 217 -21.84 -4.47 11.87
CA VAL A 217 -20.63 -3.73 12.25
C VAL A 217 -20.73 -2.27 11.83
N ASN A 218 -20.16 -1.37 12.64
CA ASN A 218 -20.10 0.04 12.34
C ASN A 218 -18.64 0.51 12.34
N VAL A 219 -18.23 1.08 11.20
CA VAL A 219 -16.94 1.73 10.99
C VAL A 219 -17.10 3.12 10.37
N SER A 220 -18.31 3.49 9.96
CA SER A 220 -18.54 4.61 9.04
C SER A 220 -19.00 5.88 9.74
N LYS A 221 -19.71 5.77 10.87
CA LYS A 221 -20.32 6.92 11.54
C LYS A 221 -20.36 6.75 13.05
N PHE A 222 -19.81 7.71 13.78
CA PHE A 222 -19.78 7.75 15.24
C PHE A 222 -20.48 9.02 15.73
N GLY A 223 -21.72 8.87 16.21
CA GLY A 223 -22.58 10.00 16.54
C GLY A 223 -22.80 10.91 15.32
N PRO A 224 -22.51 12.23 15.39
CA PRO A 224 -22.62 13.15 14.24
C PRO A 224 -21.46 13.05 13.26
N ARG A 225 -20.36 12.35 13.58
CA ARG A 225 -19.15 12.27 12.75
C ARG A 225 -19.24 11.12 11.78
N PHE A 226 -18.95 11.40 10.50
CA PHE A 226 -18.54 10.38 9.55
C PHE A 226 -17.03 10.16 9.69
N ASN A 227 -16.61 8.90 9.71
CA ASN A 227 -15.22 8.52 9.53
C ASN A 227 -14.96 8.30 8.05
N GLY A 228 -13.83 8.81 7.58
CA GLY A 228 -13.26 8.53 6.29
C GLY A 228 -11.80 8.25 6.46
#